data_5ff497b09919ae95e3b7236e4692a49c
#
_entry.id   5ff497b09919ae95e3b7236e4692a49c
#
_cell.length_a   1.000
_cell.length_b   1.000
_cell.length_c   1.000
_cell.angle_alpha   90.00
_cell.angle_beta   90.00
_cell.angle_gamma   90.00
#
_symmetry.space_group_name_H-M   'P 1'
#
loop_
_entity.id
_entity.type
_entity.pdbx_description
1 polymer ?
#
loop_
_entity_poly.entity_id
_entity_poly.type
_entity_poly.pdbx_seq_one_letter_code
_entity_poly.pdbx_strand_id
1 'polypeptide(L)'
;MLYLSDEGHSCFQKAAELLGLGSEAIHRVSTDAAHRMDVSALRAAVAADRAGGKRPFAVAASAGTVGTGAIDPLDELADLCAAERLWLHVDGAYGALAAAVPTHRARYAGLARADSVALDPHKWLSVPVECGAVLVRDGGLLRSAFSLVPDYLRTEMDRGFGGQPWYSEFGIQQTRGFRALKLWMTLQHLGRAGVGDLIARHLALARHLAARVDAAPDLERLAPVELDRLLPLRPRGSARRRRRALDRLNTRVMQAVQEAGDAFLTQTTLSGRFALRACVLHSRDDRGGRRGAGRRRASDRRPPRVRPVLTCSGPGAGPGERPRPRGSPR
;
A
#
# COMPACT_ATOMS: atom_id res chain seq x y z
N MET A 1 -14.24 15.93 13.24
CA MET A 1 -12.80 15.55 13.16
C MET A 1 -12.71 14.17 12.56
N LEU A 2 -11.84 14.00 11.57
CA LEU A 2 -11.38 12.73 11.04
C LEU A 2 -10.04 12.39 11.72
N TYR A 3 -9.92 11.20 12.27
CA TYR A 3 -8.68 10.72 12.90
C TYR A 3 -7.93 9.81 11.94
N LEU A 4 -6.64 10.07 11.78
CA LEU A 4 -5.75 9.36 10.87
C LEU A 4 -4.38 9.21 11.54
N SER A 5 -3.74 8.05 11.46
CA SER A 5 -2.40 7.89 12.03
C SER A 5 -1.36 8.74 11.27
N ASP A 6 -0.21 8.99 11.91
CA ASP A 6 0.92 9.67 11.27
C ASP A 6 1.42 8.93 10.00
N GLU A 7 1.21 7.61 9.94
CA GLU A 7 1.51 6.77 8.77
C GLU A 7 0.37 6.73 7.72
N GLY A 8 -0.74 7.43 7.97
CA GLY A 8 -1.90 7.44 7.09
C GLY A 8 -1.63 8.12 5.74
N HIS A 9 -2.25 7.60 4.69
CA HIS A 9 -2.03 8.08 3.33
C HIS A 9 -2.52 9.51 3.10
N SER A 10 -1.78 10.29 2.31
CA SER A 10 -2.09 11.71 2.02
C SER A 10 -3.41 11.95 1.28
N CYS A 11 -4.03 10.91 0.70
CA CYS A 11 -5.33 11.03 0.02
C CYS A 11 -6.44 11.52 0.96
N PHE A 12 -6.36 11.22 2.27
CA PHE A 12 -7.35 11.69 3.23
C PHE A 12 -7.31 13.22 3.39
N GLN A 13 -6.11 13.81 3.41
CA GLN A 13 -5.99 15.26 3.43
C GLN A 13 -6.56 15.87 2.15
N LYS A 14 -6.21 15.33 0.99
CA LYS A 14 -6.78 15.79 -0.28
C LYS A 14 -8.29 15.66 -0.32
N ALA A 15 -8.85 14.56 0.22
CA ALA A 15 -10.29 14.36 0.30
C ALA A 15 -10.96 15.38 1.24
N ALA A 16 -10.37 15.63 2.41
CA ALA A 16 -10.90 16.62 3.35
C ALA A 16 -10.90 18.04 2.76
N GLU A 17 -9.84 18.41 2.06
CA GLU A 17 -9.74 19.70 1.37
C GLU A 17 -10.74 19.79 0.21
N LEU A 18 -10.85 18.74 -0.60
CA LEU A 18 -11.82 18.67 -1.72
C LEU A 18 -13.28 18.78 -1.24
N LEU A 19 -13.60 18.17 -0.10
CA LEU A 19 -14.94 18.21 0.50
C LEU A 19 -15.21 19.50 1.29
N GLY A 20 -14.28 20.46 1.32
CA GLY A 20 -14.46 21.73 2.02
C GLY A 20 -14.31 21.62 3.55
N LEU A 21 -13.85 20.48 4.08
CA LEU A 21 -13.60 20.30 5.51
C LEU A 21 -12.30 20.98 5.95
N GLY A 22 -11.33 21.10 5.03
CA GLY A 22 -10.00 21.63 5.28
C GLY A 22 -9.07 20.64 6.00
N SER A 23 -7.77 20.95 6.01
CA SER A 23 -6.74 20.15 6.67
C SER A 23 -6.91 20.09 8.18
N GLU A 24 -7.44 21.16 8.78
CA GLU A 24 -7.70 21.28 10.23
C GLU A 24 -8.78 20.31 10.73
N ALA A 25 -9.58 19.73 9.82
CA ALA A 25 -10.52 18.67 10.18
C ALA A 25 -9.85 17.32 10.43
N ILE A 26 -8.55 17.19 10.14
CA ILE A 26 -7.78 15.96 10.36
C ILE A 26 -6.97 16.06 11.64
N HIS A 27 -7.23 15.13 12.55
CA HIS A 27 -6.41 14.94 13.74
C HIS A 27 -5.42 13.79 13.49
N ARG A 28 -4.11 14.10 13.47
CA ARG A 28 -3.06 13.09 13.35
C ARG A 28 -2.85 12.42 14.70
N VAL A 29 -2.90 11.08 14.70
CA VAL A 29 -2.71 10.24 15.88
C VAL A 29 -1.34 9.57 15.79
N SER A 30 -0.59 9.59 16.88
CA SER A 30 0.71 8.94 16.95
C SER A 30 0.60 7.43 16.72
N THR A 31 1.71 6.83 16.33
CA THR A 31 1.83 5.39 16.13
C THR A 31 2.67 4.75 17.25
N ASP A 32 2.45 3.45 17.46
CA ASP A 32 3.27 2.62 18.34
C ASP A 32 4.66 2.31 17.73
N ALA A 33 5.49 1.56 18.45
CA ALA A 33 6.81 1.16 17.98
C ALA A 33 6.78 0.24 16.75
N ALA A 34 5.63 -0.34 16.42
CA ALA A 34 5.39 -1.14 15.21
C ALA A 34 4.76 -0.32 14.08
N HIS A 35 4.70 1.01 14.20
CA HIS A 35 4.10 1.93 13.25
C HIS A 35 2.59 1.72 13.01
N ARG A 36 1.87 1.21 14.00
CA ARG A 36 0.41 1.06 14.01
C ARG A 36 -0.21 2.21 14.78
N MET A 37 -1.43 2.61 14.43
CA MET A 37 -2.17 3.63 15.18
C MET A 37 -2.24 3.27 16.69
N ASP A 38 -1.83 4.18 17.53
CA ASP A 38 -1.95 4.02 18.99
C ASP A 38 -3.40 4.27 19.44
N VAL A 39 -4.08 3.21 19.86
CA VAL A 39 -5.49 3.27 20.26
C VAL A 39 -5.68 4.13 21.52
N SER A 40 -4.71 4.14 22.43
CA SER A 40 -4.78 4.96 23.64
C SER A 40 -4.65 6.45 23.31
N ALA A 41 -3.75 6.80 22.42
CA ALA A 41 -3.60 8.16 21.89
C ALA A 41 -4.86 8.60 21.14
N LEU A 42 -5.44 7.71 20.30
CA LEU A 42 -6.71 7.99 19.63
C LEU A 42 -7.85 8.27 20.62
N ARG A 43 -7.99 7.44 21.64
CA ARG A 43 -9.03 7.65 22.69
C ARG A 43 -8.88 9.00 23.38
N ALA A 44 -7.65 9.35 23.76
CA ALA A 44 -7.36 10.64 24.36
C ALA A 44 -7.68 11.82 23.42
N ALA A 45 -7.32 11.69 22.15
CA ALA A 45 -7.60 12.70 21.12
C ALA A 45 -9.12 12.92 20.91
N VAL A 46 -9.89 11.84 20.82
CA VAL A 46 -11.37 11.91 20.67
C VAL A 46 -11.99 12.61 21.88
N ALA A 47 -11.57 12.26 23.10
CA ALA A 47 -12.07 12.87 24.32
C ALA A 47 -11.73 14.37 24.41
N ALA A 48 -10.47 14.74 24.11
CA ALA A 48 -10.02 16.12 24.10
C ALA A 48 -10.75 16.98 23.07
N ASP A 49 -10.91 16.47 21.84
CA ASP A 49 -11.61 17.21 20.78
C ASP A 49 -13.08 17.42 21.11
N ARG A 50 -13.76 16.46 21.75
CA ARG A 50 -15.14 16.65 22.25
C ARG A 50 -15.23 17.68 23.35
N ALA A 51 -14.30 17.61 24.32
CA ALA A 51 -14.24 18.59 25.40
C ALA A 51 -13.99 20.01 24.86
N GLY A 52 -13.21 20.12 23.76
CA GLY A 52 -12.96 21.36 23.03
C GLY A 52 -14.08 21.80 22.08
N GLY A 53 -15.26 21.14 22.10
CA GLY A 53 -16.42 21.51 21.28
C GLY A 53 -16.32 21.05 19.82
N LYS A 54 -15.31 20.29 19.43
CA LYS A 54 -15.20 19.69 18.09
C LYS A 54 -16.13 18.49 17.95
N ARG A 55 -16.38 18.09 16.70
CA ARG A 55 -17.27 16.95 16.37
C ARG A 55 -16.45 15.82 15.73
N PRO A 56 -15.98 14.82 16.52
CA PRO A 56 -15.46 13.56 15.98
C PRO A 56 -16.53 12.87 15.11
N PHE A 57 -16.15 12.37 13.92
CA PHE A 57 -17.09 11.67 13.05
C PHE A 57 -16.52 10.38 12.44
N ALA A 58 -15.21 10.28 12.23
CA ALA A 58 -14.63 9.09 11.60
C ALA A 58 -13.20 8.83 12.04
N VAL A 59 -12.82 7.56 12.00
CA VAL A 59 -11.45 7.06 12.09
C VAL A 59 -11.10 6.38 10.78
N ALA A 60 -9.95 6.73 10.21
CA ALA A 60 -9.38 6.05 9.04
C ALA A 60 -8.19 5.19 9.50
N ALA A 61 -8.42 3.89 9.64
CA ALA A 61 -7.41 2.91 9.96
C ALA A 61 -6.74 2.39 8.69
N SER A 62 -5.49 1.94 8.79
CA SER A 62 -4.74 1.38 7.67
C SER A 62 -4.62 -0.14 7.78
N ALA A 63 -5.00 -0.86 6.73
CA ALA A 63 -4.70 -2.28 6.57
C ALA A 63 -3.47 -2.45 5.66
N GLY A 64 -2.34 -1.91 6.11
CA GLY A 64 -1.09 -1.85 5.39
C GLY A 64 -0.65 -0.43 5.04
N THR A 65 0.02 0.24 5.99
CA THR A 65 0.54 1.60 5.81
C THR A 65 1.53 1.70 4.65
N VAL A 66 1.63 2.88 4.06
CA VAL A 66 2.51 3.12 2.89
C VAL A 66 3.98 2.96 3.25
N GLY A 67 4.38 3.40 4.43
CA GLY A 67 5.77 3.41 4.86
C GLY A 67 6.31 2.03 5.21
N THR A 68 5.56 1.24 5.96
CA THR A 68 6.02 0.01 6.58
C THR A 68 5.17 -1.22 6.27
N GLY A 69 3.94 -1.03 5.79
CA GLY A 69 2.96 -2.11 5.63
C GLY A 69 2.30 -2.53 6.95
N ALA A 70 2.45 -1.74 8.01
CA ALA A 70 1.83 -2.01 9.30
C ALA A 70 0.30 -2.08 9.18
N ILE A 71 -0.30 -3.02 9.89
CA ILE A 71 -1.75 -3.18 9.98
C ILE A 71 -2.17 -2.62 11.33
N ASP A 72 -3.01 -1.59 11.31
CA ASP A 72 -3.56 -1.01 12.53
C ASP A 72 -4.38 -2.06 13.32
N PRO A 73 -4.53 -1.91 14.64
CA PRO A 73 -5.28 -2.84 15.48
C PRO A 73 -6.79 -2.74 15.22
N LEU A 74 -7.23 -3.29 14.07
CA LEU A 74 -8.57 -3.08 13.50
C LEU A 74 -9.70 -3.48 14.44
N ASP A 75 -9.51 -4.51 15.26
CA ASP A 75 -10.56 -4.99 16.18
C ASP A 75 -10.74 -4.02 17.37
N GLU A 76 -9.63 -3.56 17.95
CA GLU A 76 -9.66 -2.56 19.02
C GLU A 76 -10.20 -1.21 18.52
N LEU A 77 -9.86 -0.81 17.30
CA LEU A 77 -10.39 0.38 16.64
C LEU A 77 -11.88 0.26 16.38
N ALA A 78 -12.36 -0.93 15.99
CA ALA A 78 -13.78 -1.18 15.81
C ALA A 78 -14.56 -1.08 17.13
N ASP A 79 -13.99 -1.59 18.25
CA ASP A 79 -14.58 -1.41 19.58
C ASP A 79 -14.68 0.06 19.98
N LEU A 80 -13.60 0.80 19.77
CA LEU A 80 -13.57 2.23 20.07
C LEU A 80 -14.58 3.01 19.21
N CYS A 81 -14.60 2.76 17.90
CA CYS A 81 -15.52 3.44 17.00
C CYS A 81 -16.98 3.16 17.34
N ALA A 82 -17.31 1.92 17.70
CA ALA A 82 -18.65 1.56 18.15
C ALA A 82 -19.04 2.29 19.44
N ALA A 83 -18.16 2.29 20.45
CA ALA A 83 -18.39 2.98 21.73
C ALA A 83 -18.55 4.50 21.55
N GLU A 84 -17.75 5.09 20.68
CA GLU A 84 -17.69 6.54 20.43
C GLU A 84 -18.63 7.01 19.32
N ARG A 85 -19.39 6.09 18.67
CA ARG A 85 -20.27 6.37 17.53
C ARG A 85 -19.56 7.08 16.39
N LEU A 86 -18.38 6.57 16.03
CA LEU A 86 -17.55 7.04 14.93
C LEU A 86 -17.66 6.08 13.75
N TRP A 87 -17.58 6.60 12.53
CA TRP A 87 -17.43 5.81 11.32
C TRP A 87 -16.04 5.19 11.28
N LEU A 88 -15.94 3.89 11.15
CA LEU A 88 -14.67 3.21 10.91
C LEU A 88 -14.48 2.98 9.41
N HIS A 89 -13.57 3.74 8.83
CA HIS A 89 -13.06 3.47 7.48
C HIS A 89 -11.75 2.71 7.57
N VAL A 90 -11.58 1.67 6.77
CA VAL A 90 -10.29 0.97 6.65
C VAL A 90 -9.70 1.23 5.27
N ASP A 91 -8.58 1.92 5.23
CA ASP A 91 -7.72 2.01 4.05
C ASP A 91 -7.04 0.65 3.82
N GLY A 92 -7.71 -0.16 3.04
CA GLY A 92 -7.24 -1.47 2.60
C GLY A 92 -6.68 -1.46 1.18
N ALA A 93 -6.47 -0.25 0.61
CA ALA A 93 -6.04 -0.05 -0.77
C ALA A 93 -4.86 -0.94 -1.16
N TYR A 94 -4.00 -1.24 -0.19
CA TYR A 94 -2.86 -2.09 -0.41
C TYR A 94 -3.03 -3.48 0.22
N GLY A 95 -3.26 -3.56 1.51
CA GLY A 95 -3.03 -4.77 2.30
C GLY A 95 -4.27 -5.58 2.66
N ALA A 96 -5.49 -5.04 2.53
CA ALA A 96 -6.69 -5.77 2.96
C ALA A 96 -6.89 -7.11 2.23
N LEU A 97 -6.34 -7.25 1.02
CA LEU A 97 -6.40 -8.52 0.27
C LEU A 97 -5.65 -9.67 0.96
N ALA A 98 -4.70 -9.38 1.87
CA ALA A 98 -4.04 -10.44 2.64
C ALA A 98 -4.97 -11.14 3.64
N ALA A 99 -6.14 -10.57 3.92
CA ALA A 99 -7.21 -11.26 4.65
C ALA A 99 -7.70 -12.55 3.94
N ALA A 100 -7.48 -12.67 2.63
CA ALA A 100 -7.77 -13.88 1.87
C ALA A 100 -6.82 -15.06 2.22
N VAL A 101 -5.64 -14.77 2.80
CA VAL A 101 -4.65 -15.78 3.16
C VAL A 101 -4.93 -16.28 4.58
N PRO A 102 -5.19 -17.60 4.79
CA PRO A 102 -5.62 -18.13 6.09
C PRO A 102 -4.69 -17.77 7.26
N THR A 103 -3.36 -17.79 7.03
CA THR A 103 -2.35 -17.50 8.06
C THR A 103 -2.32 -16.03 8.49
N HIS A 104 -2.95 -15.13 7.74
CA HIS A 104 -3.00 -13.69 8.02
C HIS A 104 -4.38 -13.23 8.50
N ARG A 105 -5.41 -14.06 8.34
CA ARG A 105 -6.80 -13.69 8.62
C ARG A 105 -7.05 -13.12 10.02
N ALA A 106 -6.39 -13.66 11.03
CA ALA A 106 -6.55 -13.19 12.41
C ALA A 106 -6.18 -11.71 12.59
N ARG A 107 -5.20 -11.19 11.81
CA ARG A 107 -4.80 -9.78 11.84
C ARG A 107 -5.86 -8.83 11.29
N TYR A 108 -6.86 -9.37 10.60
CA TYR A 108 -7.95 -8.63 9.97
C TYR A 108 -9.30 -8.86 10.68
N ALA A 109 -9.30 -9.31 11.94
CA ALA A 109 -10.53 -9.65 12.64
C ALA A 109 -11.55 -8.50 12.63
N GLY A 110 -11.11 -7.27 12.89
CA GLY A 110 -11.94 -6.07 12.88
C GLY A 110 -12.39 -5.59 11.50
N LEU A 111 -11.82 -6.11 10.39
CA LEU A 111 -12.16 -5.66 9.04
C LEU A 111 -13.64 -5.86 8.72
N ALA A 112 -14.24 -6.97 9.18
CA ALA A 112 -15.66 -7.24 9.02
C ALA A 112 -16.56 -6.28 9.81
N ARG A 113 -16.02 -5.49 10.72
CA ARG A 113 -16.72 -4.52 11.55
C ARG A 113 -16.60 -3.08 11.03
N ALA A 114 -15.73 -2.85 10.05
CA ALA A 114 -15.57 -1.53 9.44
C ALA A 114 -16.85 -1.10 8.70
N ASP A 115 -17.20 0.18 8.74
CA ASP A 115 -18.34 0.72 8.00
C ASP A 115 -18.03 0.84 6.52
N SER A 116 -16.76 1.09 6.19
CA SER A 116 -16.29 1.07 4.80
C SER A 116 -14.84 0.60 4.69
N VAL A 117 -14.51 -0.02 3.56
CA VAL A 117 -13.17 -0.51 3.23
C VAL A 117 -12.81 -0.07 1.82
N ALA A 118 -11.69 0.64 1.68
CA ALA A 118 -11.12 0.94 0.38
C ALA A 118 -10.22 -0.22 -0.10
N LEU A 119 -10.28 -0.50 -1.40
CA LEU A 119 -9.44 -1.51 -2.08
C LEU A 119 -8.93 -0.93 -3.39
N ASP A 120 -7.66 -1.20 -3.73
CA ASP A 120 -7.10 -0.88 -5.04
C ASP A 120 -6.69 -2.17 -5.78
N PRO A 121 -7.62 -2.81 -6.51
CA PRO A 121 -7.31 -3.99 -7.30
C PRO A 121 -6.17 -3.78 -8.31
N HIS A 122 -5.96 -2.55 -8.79
CA HIS A 122 -4.84 -2.20 -9.64
C HIS A 122 -3.47 -2.22 -8.94
N LYS A 123 -3.44 -2.40 -7.60
CA LYS A 123 -2.21 -2.63 -6.84
C LYS A 123 -1.90 -4.13 -6.76
N TRP A 124 -2.40 -4.82 -5.76
CA TRP A 124 -1.98 -6.19 -5.45
C TRP A 124 -2.61 -7.29 -6.34
N LEU A 125 -3.78 -7.04 -6.92
CA LEU A 125 -4.39 -7.96 -7.90
C LEU A 125 -3.88 -7.76 -9.33
N SER A 126 -2.98 -6.79 -9.54
CA SER A 126 -2.42 -6.48 -10.87
C SER A 126 -3.49 -6.22 -11.94
N VAL A 127 -4.67 -5.76 -11.53
CA VAL A 127 -5.69 -5.29 -12.47
C VAL A 127 -5.17 -4.06 -13.18
N PRO A 128 -5.34 -3.90 -14.50
CA PRO A 128 -4.89 -2.71 -15.20
C PRO A 128 -5.42 -1.42 -14.58
N VAL A 129 -4.57 -0.40 -14.45
CA VAL A 129 -4.91 0.92 -13.93
C VAL A 129 -5.97 1.56 -14.85
N GLU A 130 -6.95 2.25 -14.33
CA GLU A 130 -7.31 2.45 -12.95
C GLU A 130 -8.40 1.46 -12.47
N CYS A 131 -8.33 1.04 -11.22
CA CYS A 131 -9.35 0.21 -10.60
C CYS A 131 -9.25 0.38 -9.08
N GLY A 132 -9.99 1.33 -8.53
CA GLY A 132 -10.26 1.47 -7.10
C GLY A 132 -11.67 0.97 -6.80
N ALA A 133 -11.88 0.46 -5.61
CA ALA A 133 -13.17 0.01 -5.13
C ALA A 133 -13.36 0.42 -3.67
N VAL A 134 -14.59 0.70 -3.29
CA VAL A 134 -15.01 0.87 -1.91
C VAL A 134 -16.11 -0.12 -1.60
N LEU A 135 -15.97 -0.83 -0.50
CA LEU A 135 -17.00 -1.66 0.09
C LEU A 135 -17.63 -0.87 1.24
N VAL A 136 -18.94 -0.74 1.25
CA VAL A 136 -19.68 -0.06 2.32
C VAL A 136 -20.64 -1.07 2.93
N ARG A 137 -20.67 -1.13 4.26
CA ARG A 137 -21.48 -2.10 5.00
C ARG A 137 -22.97 -1.96 4.67
N ASP A 138 -23.47 -0.74 4.70
CA ASP A 138 -24.86 -0.39 4.36
C ASP A 138 -24.89 0.37 3.02
N GLY A 139 -25.24 -0.34 1.95
CA GLY A 139 -25.36 0.24 0.61
C GLY A 139 -26.46 1.31 0.51
N GLY A 140 -27.45 1.31 1.40
CA GLY A 140 -28.49 2.33 1.46
C GLY A 140 -27.93 3.73 1.76
N LEU A 141 -26.84 3.80 2.54
CA LEU A 141 -26.18 5.06 2.84
C LEU A 141 -25.55 5.73 1.62
N LEU A 142 -25.04 4.93 0.66
CA LEU A 142 -24.52 5.48 -0.59
C LEU A 142 -25.65 6.15 -1.40
N ARG A 143 -26.80 5.51 -1.50
CA ARG A 143 -27.96 6.10 -2.18
C ARG A 143 -28.43 7.37 -1.45
N SER A 144 -28.52 7.34 -0.14
CA SER A 144 -28.90 8.52 0.64
C SER A 144 -27.94 9.70 0.44
N ALA A 145 -26.65 9.42 0.23
CA ALA A 145 -25.65 10.46 0.04
C ALA A 145 -25.55 10.98 -1.40
N PHE A 146 -25.81 10.15 -2.41
CA PHE A 146 -25.47 10.45 -3.80
C PHE A 146 -26.67 10.41 -4.77
N SER A 147 -27.84 9.89 -4.35
CA SER A 147 -28.97 9.77 -5.27
C SER A 147 -29.59 11.14 -5.58
N LEU A 148 -29.40 11.57 -6.82
CA LEU A 148 -30.05 12.74 -7.42
C LEU A 148 -30.65 12.26 -8.73
N VAL A 149 -31.91 11.80 -8.69
CA VAL A 149 -32.62 11.31 -9.88
C VAL A 149 -33.48 12.43 -10.45
N PRO A 150 -33.11 13.07 -11.56
CA PRO A 150 -33.91 14.09 -12.23
C PRO A 150 -35.19 13.48 -12.84
N ASP A 151 -36.23 14.30 -13.03
CA ASP A 151 -37.57 13.84 -13.42
C ASP A 151 -37.57 13.03 -14.73
N TYR A 152 -36.72 13.36 -15.70
CA TYR A 152 -36.63 12.64 -16.97
C TYR A 152 -36.05 11.23 -16.85
N LEU A 153 -35.40 10.89 -15.71
CA LEU A 153 -34.87 9.56 -15.40
C LEU A 153 -35.77 8.82 -14.40
N ARG A 154 -36.80 9.45 -13.85
CA ARG A 154 -37.77 8.78 -12.99
C ARG A 154 -38.69 7.93 -13.85
N THR A 155 -38.50 6.63 -13.80
CA THR A 155 -39.37 5.69 -14.47
C THR A 155 -40.10 4.86 -13.41
N GLU A 156 -41.44 4.83 -13.50
CA GLU A 156 -42.30 4.00 -12.65
C GLU A 156 -42.31 2.54 -13.10
N MET A 157 -41.54 2.21 -14.13
CA MET A 157 -41.63 0.90 -14.78
C MET A 157 -40.47 -0.03 -14.34
N ASP A 158 -40.81 -1.18 -13.81
CA ASP A 158 -39.90 -2.29 -13.46
C ASP A 158 -39.37 -3.05 -14.70
N ARG A 159 -39.72 -2.60 -15.90
CA ARG A 159 -39.41 -3.29 -17.16
C ARG A 159 -38.75 -2.38 -18.19
N GLY A 160 -37.93 -3.00 -19.04
CA GLY A 160 -37.24 -2.29 -20.09
C GLY A 160 -36.02 -1.53 -19.59
N PHE A 161 -35.83 -0.32 -20.14
CA PHE A 161 -34.67 0.53 -19.80
C PHE A 161 -34.76 1.14 -18.38
N GLY A 162 -35.92 1.10 -17.74
CA GLY A 162 -36.13 1.68 -16.40
C GLY A 162 -35.68 0.83 -15.22
N GLY A 163 -34.98 -0.30 -15.45
CA GLY A 163 -34.57 -1.21 -14.38
C GLY A 163 -33.58 -0.58 -13.39
N GLN A 164 -33.95 -0.58 -12.13
CA GLN A 164 -33.14 -0.16 -10.97
C GLN A 164 -32.22 -1.29 -10.49
N PRO A 165 -31.10 -1.02 -9.80
CA PRO A 165 -30.59 0.31 -9.39
C PRO A 165 -29.69 0.98 -10.45
N TRP A 166 -29.75 2.31 -10.55
CA TRP A 166 -28.80 3.09 -11.32
C TRP A 166 -27.47 3.23 -10.58
N TYR A 167 -26.36 2.84 -11.19
CA TYR A 167 -25.04 2.93 -10.54
C TYR A 167 -24.61 4.38 -10.23
N SER A 168 -25.15 5.38 -10.94
CA SER A 168 -24.92 6.79 -10.65
C SER A 168 -25.46 7.24 -9.29
N GLU A 169 -26.42 6.50 -8.70
CA GLU A 169 -26.94 6.78 -7.38
C GLU A 169 -25.99 6.39 -6.23
N PHE A 170 -24.91 5.67 -6.52
CA PHE A 170 -23.97 5.17 -5.52
C PHE A 170 -22.63 5.91 -5.50
N GLY A 171 -22.54 7.06 -6.15
CA GLY A 171 -21.31 7.85 -6.17
C GLY A 171 -21.47 9.15 -6.96
N ILE A 172 -20.38 9.93 -6.98
CA ILE A 172 -20.37 11.27 -7.60
C ILE A 172 -20.36 11.25 -9.13
N GLN A 173 -20.03 10.13 -9.75
CA GLN A 173 -19.91 10.04 -11.22
C GLN A 173 -21.22 9.58 -11.85
N GLN A 174 -21.72 10.35 -12.82
CA GLN A 174 -22.88 9.98 -13.63
C GLN A 174 -22.48 8.88 -14.64
N THR A 175 -21.78 9.26 -15.69
CA THR A 175 -21.25 8.31 -16.69
C THR A 175 -19.80 8.00 -16.37
N ARG A 176 -19.45 6.71 -16.36
CA ARG A 176 -18.09 6.25 -16.05
C ARG A 176 -17.71 5.01 -16.84
N GLY A 177 -16.41 4.77 -17.01
CA GLY A 177 -15.90 3.55 -17.62
C GLY A 177 -16.27 2.30 -16.82
N PHE A 178 -16.47 1.18 -17.49
CA PHE A 178 -16.82 -0.11 -16.87
C PHE A 178 -15.60 -0.73 -16.19
N ARG A 179 -15.10 -0.09 -15.12
CA ARG A 179 -13.91 -0.53 -14.35
C ARG A 179 -14.10 -1.90 -13.71
N ALA A 180 -15.32 -2.25 -13.34
CA ALA A 180 -15.64 -3.53 -12.71
C ALA A 180 -15.38 -4.73 -13.62
N LEU A 181 -15.47 -4.57 -14.96
CA LEU A 181 -15.26 -5.68 -15.90
C LEU A 181 -13.87 -6.29 -15.77
N LYS A 182 -12.83 -5.48 -15.77
CA LYS A 182 -11.44 -5.96 -15.65
C LYS A 182 -11.16 -6.61 -14.29
N LEU A 183 -11.77 -6.13 -13.22
CA LEU A 183 -11.70 -6.76 -11.91
C LEU A 183 -12.42 -8.13 -11.94
N TRP A 184 -13.64 -8.17 -12.47
CA TRP A 184 -14.41 -9.40 -12.60
C TRP A 184 -13.66 -10.45 -13.43
N MET A 185 -13.12 -10.09 -14.60
CA MET A 185 -12.32 -10.98 -15.42
C MET A 185 -11.09 -11.52 -14.69
N THR A 186 -10.39 -10.68 -13.94
CA THR A 186 -9.22 -11.09 -13.14
C THR A 186 -9.63 -12.09 -12.06
N LEU A 187 -10.73 -11.84 -11.36
CA LEU A 187 -11.25 -12.73 -10.32
C LEU A 187 -11.77 -14.06 -10.91
N GLN A 188 -12.42 -14.02 -12.09
CA GLN A 188 -12.83 -15.24 -12.79
C GLN A 188 -11.63 -16.07 -13.24
N HIS A 189 -10.58 -15.43 -13.74
CA HIS A 189 -9.36 -16.11 -14.17
C HIS A 189 -8.58 -16.74 -13.02
N LEU A 190 -8.40 -16.03 -11.93
CA LEU A 190 -7.61 -16.50 -10.78
C LEU A 190 -8.42 -17.41 -9.85
N GLY A 191 -9.70 -17.11 -9.68
CA GLY A 191 -10.52 -17.69 -8.64
C GLY A 191 -10.04 -17.29 -7.24
N ARG A 192 -10.81 -17.70 -6.21
CA ARG A 192 -10.47 -17.41 -4.81
C ARG A 192 -9.13 -18.03 -4.39
N ALA A 193 -8.87 -19.26 -4.82
CA ALA A 193 -7.62 -19.94 -4.50
C ALA A 193 -6.43 -19.24 -5.14
N GLY A 194 -6.51 -18.93 -6.45
CA GLY A 194 -5.41 -18.27 -7.16
C GLY A 194 -5.08 -16.87 -6.62
N VAL A 195 -6.07 -16.11 -6.15
CA VAL A 195 -5.84 -14.85 -5.42
C VAL A 195 -5.08 -15.10 -4.12
N GLY A 196 -5.51 -16.09 -3.33
CA GLY A 196 -4.83 -16.47 -2.09
C GLY A 196 -3.38 -16.91 -2.32
N ASP A 197 -3.15 -17.74 -3.32
CA ASP A 197 -1.82 -18.25 -3.69
C ASP A 197 -0.90 -17.13 -4.20
N LEU A 198 -1.41 -16.21 -5.01
CA LEU A 198 -0.66 -15.03 -5.46
C LEU A 198 -0.17 -14.21 -4.27
N ILE A 199 -1.05 -13.90 -3.36
CA ILE A 199 -0.73 -13.09 -2.17
C ILE A 199 0.22 -13.85 -1.25
N ALA A 200 -0.04 -15.12 -0.96
CA ALA A 200 0.81 -15.95 -0.11
C ALA A 200 2.24 -16.05 -0.66
N ARG A 201 2.39 -16.16 -1.98
CA ARG A 201 3.70 -16.15 -2.65
C ARG A 201 4.44 -14.83 -2.45
N HIS A 202 3.78 -13.68 -2.62
CA HIS A 202 4.40 -12.38 -2.40
C HIS A 202 4.81 -12.18 -0.94
N LEU A 203 3.96 -12.60 -0.01
CA LEU A 203 4.27 -12.61 1.42
C LEU A 203 5.53 -13.45 1.71
N ALA A 204 5.65 -14.63 1.09
CA ALA A 204 6.83 -15.50 1.26
C ALA A 204 8.12 -14.89 0.66
N LEU A 205 8.02 -14.18 -0.47
CA LEU A 205 9.15 -13.48 -1.09
C LEU A 205 9.64 -12.33 -0.21
N ALA A 206 8.74 -11.57 0.37
CA ALA A 206 9.12 -10.47 1.26
C ALA A 206 9.75 -10.97 2.56
N ARG A 207 9.23 -12.07 3.15
CA ARG A 207 9.91 -12.74 4.28
C ARG A 207 11.31 -13.23 3.90
N HIS A 208 11.46 -13.80 2.71
CA HIS A 208 12.77 -14.22 2.22
C HIS A 208 13.74 -13.05 2.10
N LEU A 209 13.28 -11.91 1.54
CA LEU A 209 14.08 -10.69 1.47
C LEU A 209 14.43 -10.18 2.87
N ALA A 210 13.47 -10.17 3.81
CA ALA A 210 13.73 -9.78 5.20
C ALA A 210 14.84 -10.64 5.84
N ALA A 211 14.76 -11.96 5.71
CA ALA A 211 15.78 -12.86 6.23
C ALA A 211 17.17 -12.62 5.60
N ARG A 212 17.22 -12.26 4.31
CA ARG A 212 18.47 -11.87 3.64
C ARG A 212 19.05 -10.57 4.19
N VAL A 213 18.20 -9.58 4.47
CA VAL A 213 18.59 -8.31 5.09
C VAL A 213 19.07 -8.52 6.51
N ASP A 214 18.34 -9.31 7.31
CA ASP A 214 18.71 -9.59 8.70
C ASP A 214 20.04 -10.34 8.81
N ALA A 215 20.38 -11.19 7.82
CA ALA A 215 21.65 -11.89 7.73
C ALA A 215 22.81 -11.03 7.20
N ALA A 216 22.54 -9.87 6.60
CA ALA A 216 23.55 -8.99 6.05
C ALA A 216 24.13 -8.08 7.15
N PRO A 217 25.47 -8.09 7.40
CA PRO A 217 26.07 -7.34 8.50
C PRO A 217 26.03 -5.82 8.28
N ASP A 218 25.88 -5.39 7.04
CA ASP A 218 25.89 -4.00 6.60
C ASP A 218 24.49 -3.40 6.39
N LEU A 219 23.43 -4.19 6.59
CA LEU A 219 22.05 -3.76 6.45
C LEU A 219 21.30 -3.77 7.78
N GLU A 220 20.34 -2.86 7.90
CA GLU A 220 19.44 -2.74 9.05
C GLU A 220 18.01 -2.71 8.53
N ARG A 221 17.16 -3.55 9.08
CA ARG A 221 15.72 -3.51 8.86
C ARG A 221 15.10 -2.55 9.88
N LEU A 222 14.31 -1.57 9.41
CA LEU A 222 13.82 -0.46 10.24
C LEU A 222 12.42 -0.66 10.81
N ALA A 223 11.68 -1.66 10.35
CA ALA A 223 10.34 -1.98 10.85
C ALA A 223 10.06 -3.49 10.79
N PRO A 224 9.11 -3.99 11.57
CA PRO A 224 8.58 -5.34 11.38
C PRO A 224 8.04 -5.54 9.96
N VAL A 225 8.05 -6.77 9.48
CA VAL A 225 7.48 -7.14 8.18
C VAL A 225 6.13 -7.78 8.41
N GLU A 226 5.10 -6.96 8.57
CA GLU A 226 3.74 -7.44 8.88
C GLU A 226 2.99 -7.94 7.66
N LEU A 227 3.05 -7.19 6.59
CA LEU A 227 2.50 -7.59 5.28
C LEU A 227 3.52 -8.28 4.42
N ASP A 228 4.68 -8.60 4.98
CA ASP A 228 5.76 -9.27 4.26
C ASP A 228 6.07 -8.63 2.87
N ARG A 229 5.69 -7.36 2.68
CA ARG A 229 5.67 -6.69 1.39
C ARG A 229 6.49 -5.42 1.33
N LEU A 230 6.68 -4.78 2.46
CA LEU A 230 7.44 -3.55 2.58
C LEU A 230 8.61 -3.77 3.54
N LEU A 231 9.80 -3.56 3.04
CA LEU A 231 11.04 -3.69 3.79
C LEU A 231 11.76 -2.35 3.78
N PRO A 232 11.60 -1.54 4.82
CA PRO A 232 12.47 -0.39 4.99
C PRO A 232 13.86 -0.88 5.38
N LEU A 233 14.82 -0.66 4.48
CA LEU A 233 16.22 -1.07 4.62
C LEU A 233 17.12 0.14 4.81
N ARG A 234 18.21 -0.04 5.54
CA ARG A 234 19.24 0.97 5.69
C ARG A 234 20.60 0.31 5.89
N PRO A 235 21.69 0.88 5.33
CA PRO A 235 23.04 0.51 5.75
C PRO A 235 23.24 0.78 7.23
N ARG A 236 23.86 -0.16 7.96
CA ARG A 236 24.19 -0.01 9.39
C ARG A 236 25.20 1.11 9.59
N GLY A 237 24.99 1.93 10.60
CA GLY A 237 25.93 2.98 10.95
C GLY A 237 25.49 3.78 12.17
N SER A 238 26.42 4.06 13.06
CA SER A 238 26.21 4.80 14.31
C SER A 238 26.40 6.31 14.15
N ALA A 239 25.72 7.08 15.03
CA ALA A 239 25.87 8.49 15.34
C ALA A 239 25.26 9.53 14.38
N ARG A 240 24.70 10.58 14.99
CA ARG A 240 23.94 11.68 14.35
C ARG A 240 24.67 12.38 13.20
N ARG A 241 26.01 12.53 13.24
CA ARG A 241 26.81 13.12 12.16
C ARG A 241 26.87 12.23 10.90
N ARG A 242 26.75 10.91 11.05
CA ARG A 242 26.70 9.95 9.94
C ARG A 242 25.31 9.84 9.30
N ARG A 243 24.26 10.33 9.95
CA ARG A 243 22.89 10.21 9.47
C ARG A 243 22.71 10.80 8.07
N ARG A 244 23.09 12.07 7.86
CA ARG A 244 23.02 12.72 6.54
C ARG A 244 23.87 12.02 5.47
N ALA A 245 25.02 11.46 5.88
CA ALA A 245 25.86 10.71 4.95
C ALA A 245 25.20 9.39 4.54
N LEU A 246 24.57 8.68 5.49
CA LEU A 246 23.82 7.47 5.21
C LEU A 246 22.55 7.74 4.37
N ASP A 247 21.86 8.83 4.62
CA ASP A 247 20.69 9.21 3.81
C ASP A 247 21.12 9.49 2.36
N ARG A 248 22.23 10.20 2.14
CA ARG A 248 22.81 10.38 0.80
C ARG A 248 23.26 9.06 0.17
N LEU A 249 23.88 8.16 0.95
CA LEU A 249 24.28 6.85 0.45
C LEU A 249 23.05 6.05 0.01
N ASN A 250 21.97 5.99 0.82
CA ASN A 250 20.74 5.31 0.47
C ASN A 250 20.10 5.87 -0.82
N THR A 251 20.11 7.20 -0.98
CA THR A 251 19.63 7.83 -2.21
C THR A 251 20.42 7.34 -3.42
N ARG A 252 21.75 7.32 -3.32
CA ARG A 252 22.63 6.83 -4.40
C ARG A 252 22.44 5.36 -4.70
N VAL A 253 22.29 4.52 -3.66
CA VAL A 253 22.02 3.08 -3.81
C VAL A 253 20.70 2.87 -4.53
N MET A 254 19.65 3.58 -4.13
CA MET A 254 18.34 3.52 -4.79
C MET A 254 18.46 3.86 -6.28
N GLN A 255 19.10 4.98 -6.60
CA GLN A 255 19.28 5.44 -7.98
C GLN A 255 20.09 4.42 -8.80
N ALA A 256 21.20 3.92 -8.26
CA ALA A 256 22.03 2.95 -8.96
C ALA A 256 21.29 1.64 -9.25
N VAL A 257 20.47 1.14 -8.31
CA VAL A 257 19.65 -0.06 -8.52
C VAL A 257 18.58 0.16 -9.60
N GLN A 258 17.96 1.34 -9.61
CA GLN A 258 16.96 1.70 -10.62
C GLN A 258 17.60 1.85 -12.01
N GLU A 259 18.74 2.55 -12.09
CA GLU A 259 19.48 2.76 -13.35
C GLU A 259 20.03 1.46 -13.93
N ALA A 260 20.46 0.52 -13.09
CA ALA A 260 20.90 -0.81 -13.50
C ALA A 260 19.76 -1.67 -14.06
N GLY A 261 18.50 -1.32 -13.76
CA GLY A 261 17.33 -2.09 -14.18
C GLY A 261 17.14 -3.40 -13.43
N ASP A 262 17.89 -3.65 -12.35
CA ASP A 262 17.84 -4.88 -11.57
C ASP A 262 16.56 -4.95 -10.71
N ALA A 263 16.17 -3.80 -10.12
CA ALA A 263 14.96 -3.67 -9.30
C ALA A 263 14.48 -2.22 -9.24
N PHE A 264 13.20 -2.02 -8.91
CA PHE A 264 12.65 -0.71 -8.64
C PHE A 264 12.38 -0.55 -7.14
N LEU A 265 13.34 0.04 -6.45
CA LEU A 265 13.19 0.44 -5.05
C LEU A 265 12.66 1.87 -4.97
N THR A 266 11.91 2.17 -3.92
CA THR A 266 11.46 3.53 -3.60
C THR A 266 12.00 3.96 -2.24
N GLN A 267 11.73 5.20 -1.87
CA GLN A 267 12.12 5.74 -0.57
C GLN A 267 10.94 5.85 0.38
N THR A 268 11.24 5.84 1.67
CA THR A 268 10.36 6.30 2.74
C THR A 268 11.19 6.96 3.84
N THR A 269 10.54 7.66 4.75
CA THR A 269 11.18 8.23 5.93
C THR A 269 10.50 7.68 7.17
N LEU A 270 11.26 6.97 8.01
CA LEU A 270 10.76 6.42 9.27
C LEU A 270 11.50 7.06 10.44
N SER A 271 10.75 7.63 11.37
CA SER A 271 11.32 8.36 12.51
C SER A 271 12.43 9.33 12.08
N GLY A 272 12.17 10.02 10.97
CA GLY A 272 13.09 10.98 10.35
C GLY A 272 14.33 10.35 9.69
N ARG A 273 14.45 9.04 9.50
CA ARG A 273 15.53 8.32 8.83
C ARG A 273 15.10 7.93 7.43
N PHE A 274 15.90 8.28 6.42
CA PHE A 274 15.69 7.81 5.06
C PHE A 274 15.86 6.30 5.01
N ALA A 275 14.92 5.62 4.39
CA ALA A 275 14.95 4.17 4.19
C ALA A 275 14.63 3.81 2.74
N LEU A 276 15.27 2.75 2.25
CA LEU A 276 14.89 2.09 1.00
C LEU A 276 13.64 1.25 1.26
N ARG A 277 12.66 1.34 0.37
CA ARG A 277 11.42 0.59 0.46
C ARG A 277 11.31 -0.39 -0.71
N ALA A 278 11.33 -1.67 -0.40
CA ALA A 278 11.04 -2.73 -1.35
C ALA A 278 9.56 -3.13 -1.27
N CYS A 279 8.92 -3.28 -2.42
CA CYS A 279 7.51 -3.62 -2.53
C CYS A 279 7.35 -4.77 -3.54
N VAL A 280 7.00 -5.96 -3.07
CA VAL A 280 6.82 -7.14 -3.92
C VAL A 280 5.40 -7.16 -4.47
N LEU A 281 5.22 -6.79 -5.73
CA LEU A 281 3.90 -6.53 -6.33
C LEU A 281 3.61 -7.32 -7.58
N HIS A 282 4.64 -7.64 -8.35
CA HIS A 282 4.45 -8.11 -9.70
C HIS A 282 3.98 -9.56 -9.72
N SER A 283 2.97 -9.87 -10.55
CA SER A 283 2.39 -11.21 -10.66
C SER A 283 3.40 -12.30 -11.07
N ARG A 284 4.53 -11.87 -11.64
CA ARG A 284 5.64 -12.74 -12.05
C ARG A 284 6.83 -12.73 -11.08
N ASP A 285 6.68 -12.06 -9.95
CA ASP A 285 7.71 -12.11 -8.91
C ASP A 285 7.82 -13.55 -8.41
N ASP A 286 8.92 -14.20 -8.74
CA ASP A 286 9.28 -15.54 -8.30
C ASP A 286 10.77 -15.57 -7.93
N ARG A 287 11.21 -16.66 -7.26
CA ARG A 287 12.61 -16.83 -6.83
C ARG A 287 13.61 -17.06 -7.99
N GLY A 288 13.12 -17.12 -9.20
CA GLY A 288 13.92 -17.33 -10.40
C GLY A 288 13.12 -16.92 -11.61
N GLY A 289 13.45 -15.76 -12.18
CA GLY A 289 12.80 -15.21 -13.36
C GLY A 289 12.70 -16.22 -14.50
N ARG A 290 11.59 -16.93 -14.58
CA ARG A 290 11.28 -17.74 -15.74
C ARG A 290 10.74 -16.83 -16.82
N ARG A 291 11.63 -16.37 -17.65
CA ARG A 291 11.24 -15.94 -18.99
C ARG A 291 10.63 -17.15 -19.72
N GLY A 292 9.42 -16.97 -20.22
CA GLY A 292 8.75 -17.72 -21.25
C GLY A 292 8.93 -19.25 -21.26
N ALA A 293 7.85 -19.98 -21.06
CA ALA A 293 7.78 -21.42 -21.30
C ALA A 293 8.00 -21.77 -22.78
N GLY A 294 9.28 -21.82 -23.15
CA GLY A 294 9.74 -22.61 -24.28
C GLY A 294 10.23 -23.94 -23.72
N ARG A 295 9.66 -25.06 -24.18
CA ARG A 295 10.06 -26.41 -23.82
C ARG A 295 11.58 -26.54 -23.87
N ARG A 296 12.25 -26.65 -22.72
CA ARG A 296 13.63 -27.12 -22.59
C ARG A 296 13.66 -28.39 -21.72
N ARG A 297 14.41 -29.34 -22.19
CA ARG A 297 14.52 -30.70 -21.65
C ARG A 297 15.16 -30.73 -20.26
N ALA A 298 14.86 -31.75 -19.48
CA ALA A 298 15.13 -31.93 -18.05
C ALA A 298 16.60 -32.17 -17.67
N SER A 299 17.59 -31.68 -18.42
CA SER A 299 19.02 -31.96 -18.18
C SER A 299 19.88 -30.79 -17.67
N ASP A 300 19.35 -29.59 -17.54
CA ASP A 300 20.13 -28.42 -17.08
C ASP A 300 19.68 -27.92 -15.69
N ARG A 301 19.89 -28.75 -14.67
CA ARG A 301 19.76 -28.33 -13.29
C ARG A 301 21.08 -27.75 -12.76
N ARG A 302 21.43 -26.53 -13.16
CA ARG A 302 22.31 -25.68 -12.36
C ARG A 302 21.46 -24.82 -11.42
N PRO A 303 21.79 -24.73 -10.12
CA PRO A 303 21.07 -23.83 -9.22
C PRO A 303 21.26 -22.38 -9.69
N PRO A 304 20.22 -21.55 -9.63
CA PRO A 304 20.30 -20.15 -10.03
C PRO A 304 21.34 -19.42 -9.18
N ARG A 305 22.32 -18.80 -9.82
CA ARG A 305 23.22 -17.86 -9.15
C ARG A 305 22.39 -16.64 -8.80
N VAL A 306 22.03 -16.50 -7.53
CA VAL A 306 21.58 -15.24 -6.96
C VAL A 306 22.80 -14.32 -6.95
N ARG A 307 22.87 -13.38 -7.88
CA ARG A 307 23.86 -12.30 -7.78
C ARG A 307 23.52 -11.50 -6.53
N PRO A 308 24.46 -11.26 -5.61
CA PRO A 308 24.22 -10.41 -4.46
C PRO A 308 24.00 -8.98 -4.97
N VAL A 309 22.81 -8.45 -4.76
CA VAL A 309 22.41 -7.10 -5.20
C VAL A 309 23.11 -5.98 -4.40
N LEU A 310 23.92 -6.33 -3.40
CA LEU A 310 24.61 -5.38 -2.52
C LEU A 310 25.98 -5.92 -2.11
N THR A 311 26.96 -5.86 -3.00
CA THR A 311 28.36 -5.84 -2.59
C THR A 311 28.87 -4.41 -2.74
N CYS A 312 29.07 -3.72 -1.63
CA CYS A 312 29.86 -2.48 -1.61
C CYS A 312 31.30 -2.82 -1.94
N SER A 313 31.71 -2.76 -3.20
CA SER A 313 33.10 -2.67 -3.57
C SER A 313 33.58 -1.26 -3.22
N GLY A 314 34.63 -1.15 -2.41
CA GLY A 314 35.24 0.10 -2.01
C GLY A 314 35.76 0.92 -3.20
N PRO A 315 36.15 2.19 -2.98
CA PRO A 315 36.55 3.10 -4.06
C PRO A 315 37.87 2.68 -4.67
N GLY A 316 37.80 2.06 -5.85
CA GLY A 316 38.95 1.80 -6.68
C GLY A 316 39.12 2.90 -7.72
N ALA A 317 40.28 3.52 -7.72
CA ALA A 317 40.99 4.30 -8.73
C ALA A 317 40.18 5.05 -9.81
N GLY A 318 40.45 6.33 -9.93
CA GLY A 318 39.89 7.29 -10.87
C GLY A 318 40.08 6.92 -12.35
N PRO A 319 39.29 7.53 -13.25
CA PRO A 319 39.35 7.25 -14.69
C PRO A 319 40.58 7.89 -15.30
N GLY A 320 41.42 7.07 -15.92
CA GLY A 320 42.49 7.50 -16.79
C GLY A 320 41.95 8.21 -18.03
N GLU A 321 42.60 9.31 -18.37
CA GLU A 321 42.33 10.11 -19.55
C GLU A 321 42.32 9.27 -20.83
N ARG A 322 41.27 9.41 -21.63
CA ARG A 322 41.25 8.91 -23.02
C ARG A 322 41.89 9.92 -23.94
N PRO A 323 42.79 9.52 -24.86
CA PRO A 323 43.43 10.43 -25.82
C PRO A 323 42.39 10.89 -26.88
N ARG A 324 42.46 12.17 -27.23
CA ARG A 324 41.66 12.81 -28.30
C ARG A 324 42.04 12.23 -29.68
N PRO A 325 41.11 11.98 -30.59
CA PRO A 325 41.46 11.68 -31.97
C PRO A 325 41.99 12.93 -32.70
N ARG A 326 43.07 12.74 -33.43
CA ARG A 326 43.69 13.73 -34.30
C ARG A 326 42.78 13.97 -35.50
N GLY A 327 42.65 15.25 -35.86
CA GLY A 327 41.93 15.68 -37.05
C GLY A 327 42.64 15.23 -38.34
N SER A 328 41.84 15.02 -39.38
CA SER A 328 42.27 14.92 -40.76
C SER A 328 41.74 16.11 -41.54
N PRO A 329 42.52 16.64 -42.51
CA PRO A 329 42.25 17.89 -43.19
C PRO A 329 41.40 17.71 -44.44
N ARG A 330 40.73 18.81 -44.83
CA ARG A 330 40.01 19.27 -46.02
C ARG A 330 38.51 19.32 -45.90
#